data_d3b1fc567f587e5532c0a0809addedfd
#
_entry.id   d3b1fc567f587e5532c0a0809addedfd
#
_cell.length_a   1.000
_cell.length_b   1.000
_cell.length_c   1.000
_cell.angle_alpha   90.00
_cell.angle_beta   90.00
_cell.angle_gamma   90.00
#
_symmetry.space_group_name_H-M   'P 1'
#
loop_
_entity.id
_entity.type
_entity.pdbx_description
1 polymer ?
#
loop_
_entity_poly.entity_id
_entity_poly.type
_entity_poly.pdbx_seq_one_letter_code
_entity_poly.pdbx_strand_id
1 'polypeptide(L)'
;MNKLRSSVTFEGRKMAGARALWFANGMKRSQMGKPVIAVVNSFTQFVPGHVHLHQAGQYVKSVIEEAGCFAAEFNTIAIDDGIAMGHSGMLYSLPSRDVIADSVEYMCNAHKADAMICISNCDKITPGMLMAAMRLNKIGRASC
;
A
#
# COMPACT_ATOMS: atom_id res chain seq x y z
N MET A 1 -9.59 19.75 -14.70
CA MET A 1 -9.27 18.76 -13.65
C MET A 1 -8.48 17.63 -14.28
N ASN A 2 -7.34 17.27 -13.72
CA ASN A 2 -6.61 16.10 -14.20
C ASN A 2 -7.43 14.83 -13.91
N LYS A 3 -7.54 13.96 -14.92
CA LYS A 3 -8.27 12.70 -14.82
C LYS A 3 -7.57 11.77 -13.82
N LEU A 4 -8.33 11.14 -12.91
CA LEU A 4 -7.81 10.14 -11.98
C LEU A 4 -7.22 8.95 -12.74
N ARG A 5 -6.12 8.39 -12.24
CA ARG A 5 -5.52 7.17 -12.84
C ARG A 5 -6.47 5.98 -12.74
N SER A 6 -7.16 5.85 -11.60
CA SER A 6 -8.12 4.79 -11.34
C SER A 6 -9.32 4.79 -12.28
N SER A 7 -9.60 5.93 -12.95
CA SER A 7 -10.75 6.06 -13.87
C SER A 7 -10.77 5.01 -14.96
N VAL A 8 -9.59 4.54 -15.41
CA VAL A 8 -9.49 3.47 -16.44
C VAL A 8 -10.04 2.13 -15.96
N THR A 9 -10.22 1.94 -14.66
CA THR A 9 -10.79 0.72 -14.07
C THR A 9 -12.31 0.81 -13.88
N PHE A 10 -12.90 2.01 -14.07
CA PHE A 10 -14.31 2.26 -13.82
C PHE A 10 -15.09 2.60 -15.08
N GLU A 11 -14.48 3.28 -16.05
CA GLU A 11 -15.17 3.90 -17.14
C GLU A 11 -15.49 2.93 -18.30
N GLY A 12 -16.69 3.10 -18.85
CA GLY A 12 -17.15 2.39 -20.03
C GLY A 12 -17.66 0.97 -19.75
N ARG A 13 -18.38 0.43 -20.75
CA ARG A 13 -19.04 -0.88 -20.66
C ARG A 13 -18.03 -2.03 -20.47
N LYS A 14 -16.88 -1.96 -21.11
CA LYS A 14 -15.83 -2.98 -21.01
C LYS A 14 -15.26 -3.15 -19.61
N MET A 15 -15.40 -2.14 -18.73
CA MET A 15 -14.94 -2.18 -17.33
C MET A 15 -16.01 -2.67 -16.34
N ALA A 16 -17.11 -3.27 -16.83
CA ALA A 16 -18.16 -3.80 -15.95
C ALA A 16 -17.63 -4.86 -14.98
N GLY A 17 -16.75 -5.76 -15.46
CA GLY A 17 -16.11 -6.77 -14.60
C GLY A 17 -15.22 -6.15 -13.53
N ALA A 18 -14.38 -5.18 -13.88
CA ALA A 18 -13.52 -4.48 -12.92
C ALA A 18 -14.35 -3.76 -11.83
N ARG A 19 -15.45 -3.09 -12.25
CA ARG A 19 -16.37 -2.47 -11.26
C ARG A 19 -16.99 -3.48 -10.31
N ALA A 20 -17.40 -4.64 -10.81
CA ALA A 20 -17.94 -5.70 -9.96
C ALA A 20 -16.93 -6.18 -8.92
N LEU A 21 -15.65 -6.31 -9.32
CA LEU A 21 -14.57 -6.67 -8.39
C LEU A 21 -14.29 -5.59 -7.36
N TRP A 22 -14.32 -4.30 -7.74
CA TRP A 22 -14.22 -3.21 -6.78
C TRP A 22 -15.35 -3.23 -5.74
N PHE A 23 -16.59 -3.51 -6.17
CA PHE A 23 -17.71 -3.66 -5.23
C PHE A 23 -17.54 -4.89 -4.34
N ALA A 24 -17.04 -5.99 -4.86
CA ALA A 24 -16.73 -7.19 -4.07
C ALA A 24 -15.65 -6.91 -3.00
N ASN A 25 -14.72 -5.98 -3.28
CA ASN A 25 -13.71 -5.51 -2.33
C ASN A 25 -14.25 -4.47 -1.33
N GLY A 26 -15.55 -4.18 -1.34
CA GLY A 26 -16.20 -3.27 -0.38
C GLY A 26 -16.34 -1.83 -0.82
N MET A 27 -15.97 -1.48 -2.07
CA MET A 27 -16.20 -0.12 -2.59
C MET A 27 -17.69 0.20 -2.64
N LYS A 28 -18.07 1.35 -2.09
CA LYS A 28 -19.47 1.85 -2.13
C LYS A 28 -19.73 2.57 -3.45
N ARG A 29 -21.00 2.61 -3.88
CA ARG A 29 -21.41 3.36 -5.09
C ARG A 29 -21.02 4.84 -5.02
N SER A 30 -21.06 5.46 -3.84
CA SER A 30 -20.67 6.85 -3.60
C SER A 30 -19.18 7.11 -3.77
N GLN A 31 -18.34 6.08 -3.70
CA GLN A 31 -16.90 6.15 -3.89
C GLN A 31 -16.48 5.93 -5.35
N MET A 32 -17.39 5.44 -6.20
CA MET A 32 -17.11 5.23 -7.62
C MET A 32 -16.76 6.55 -8.31
N GLY A 33 -15.60 6.57 -8.97
CA GLY A 33 -15.07 7.79 -9.60
C GLY A 33 -14.40 8.78 -8.63
N LYS A 34 -14.28 8.43 -7.35
CA LYS A 34 -13.43 9.13 -6.38
C LYS A 34 -12.04 8.51 -6.37
N PRO A 35 -11.03 9.20 -5.76
CA PRO A 35 -9.68 8.65 -5.69
C PRO A 35 -9.63 7.27 -5.02
N VAL A 36 -8.81 6.40 -5.59
CA VAL A 36 -8.40 5.13 -4.98
C VAL A 36 -7.04 5.34 -4.31
N ILE A 37 -7.02 5.25 -2.99
CA ILE A 37 -5.83 5.46 -2.18
C ILE A 37 -5.29 4.11 -1.72
N ALA A 38 -4.06 3.79 -2.11
CA ALA A 38 -3.36 2.61 -1.60
C ALA A 38 -2.86 2.88 -0.18
N VAL A 39 -3.26 2.05 0.77
CA VAL A 39 -2.68 2.02 2.12
C VAL A 39 -1.64 0.91 2.14
N VAL A 40 -0.38 1.30 2.03
CA VAL A 40 0.76 0.39 1.97
C VAL A 40 1.25 0.16 3.39
N ASN A 41 0.90 -0.97 3.97
CA ASN A 41 1.26 -1.32 5.33
C ASN A 41 2.43 -2.32 5.35
N SER A 42 3.05 -2.48 6.50
CA SER A 42 4.10 -3.47 6.76
C SER A 42 3.85 -4.28 8.03
N PHE A 43 2.57 -4.44 8.38
CA PHE A 43 2.16 -5.29 9.50
C PHE A 43 2.70 -6.71 9.35
N THR A 44 3.28 -7.23 10.43
CA THR A 44 3.66 -8.62 10.57
C THR A 44 3.82 -8.96 12.06
N GLN A 45 3.65 -10.22 12.42
CA GLN A 45 3.96 -10.74 13.75
C GLN A 45 5.44 -11.17 13.91
N PHE A 46 6.20 -11.16 12.81
CA PHE A 46 7.64 -11.44 12.85
C PHE A 46 8.50 -10.26 13.33
N VAL A 47 7.94 -9.05 13.36
CA VAL A 47 8.65 -7.84 13.78
C VAL A 47 7.88 -7.21 14.93
N PRO A 48 8.41 -7.21 16.17
CA PRO A 48 7.69 -6.67 17.35
C PRO A 48 7.22 -5.22 17.14
N GLY A 49 8.03 -4.38 16.52
CA GLY A 49 7.69 -2.99 16.18
C GLY A 49 6.62 -2.84 15.10
N HIS A 50 6.16 -3.92 14.46
CA HIS A 50 5.17 -3.87 13.39
C HIS A 50 3.81 -4.47 13.77
N VAL A 51 3.68 -5.12 14.92
CA VAL A 51 2.42 -5.75 15.35
C VAL A 51 1.27 -4.75 15.42
N HIS A 52 1.51 -3.56 15.95
CA HIS A 52 0.49 -2.50 16.07
C HIS A 52 0.10 -1.85 14.73
N LEU A 53 0.90 -2.04 13.68
CA LEU A 53 0.64 -1.42 12.38
C LEU A 53 -0.65 -1.94 11.72
N HIS A 54 -1.13 -3.11 12.11
CA HIS A 54 -2.45 -3.58 11.68
C HIS A 54 -3.55 -2.59 12.09
N GLN A 55 -3.58 -2.19 13.35
CA GLN A 55 -4.56 -1.23 13.86
C GLN A 55 -4.37 0.16 13.23
N ALA A 56 -3.11 0.59 13.06
CA ALA A 56 -2.80 1.85 12.39
C ALA A 56 -3.32 1.87 10.94
N GLY A 57 -3.16 0.76 10.20
CA GLY A 57 -3.69 0.62 8.84
C GLY A 57 -5.21 0.74 8.79
N GLN A 58 -5.92 0.07 9.70
CA GLN A 58 -7.38 0.16 9.78
C GLN A 58 -7.86 1.57 10.13
N TYR A 59 -7.15 2.27 11.02
CA TYR A 59 -7.45 3.65 11.35
C TYR A 59 -7.25 4.59 10.15
N VAL A 60 -6.10 4.49 9.47
CA VAL A 60 -5.84 5.30 8.26
C VAL A 60 -6.89 5.02 7.18
N LYS A 61 -7.27 3.75 7.00
CA LYS A 61 -8.31 3.37 6.07
C LYS A 61 -9.65 4.04 6.41
N SER A 62 -10.08 4.02 7.68
CA SER A 62 -11.34 4.64 8.09
C SER A 62 -11.37 6.14 7.79
N VAL A 63 -10.28 6.87 8.07
CA VAL A 63 -10.15 8.30 7.80
C VAL A 63 -10.26 8.61 6.29
N ILE A 64 -9.62 7.80 5.45
CA ILE A 64 -9.71 7.96 3.99
C ILE A 64 -11.16 7.73 3.50
N GLU A 65 -11.83 6.73 4.05
CA GLU A 65 -13.23 6.41 3.69
C GLU A 65 -14.20 7.49 4.18
N GLU A 66 -13.99 8.06 5.36
CA GLU A 66 -14.74 9.22 5.86
C GLU A 66 -14.60 10.44 4.96
N ALA A 67 -13.42 10.63 4.34
CA ALA A 67 -13.19 11.66 3.34
C ALA A 67 -13.85 11.35 1.97
N GLY A 68 -14.58 10.24 1.86
CA GLY A 68 -15.33 9.83 0.66
C GLY A 68 -14.49 9.15 -0.43
N CYS A 69 -13.22 8.86 -0.16
CA CYS A 69 -12.34 8.12 -1.06
C CYS A 69 -12.44 6.60 -0.79
N PHE A 70 -11.92 5.78 -1.70
CA PHE A 70 -11.78 4.35 -1.45
C PHE A 70 -10.35 4.03 -1.00
N ALA A 71 -10.21 3.37 0.15
CA ALA A 71 -8.94 2.93 0.69
C ALA A 71 -8.73 1.44 0.42
N ALA A 72 -7.67 1.10 -0.30
CA ALA A 72 -7.26 -0.28 -0.58
C ALA A 72 -5.95 -0.58 0.18
N GLU A 73 -6.04 -1.40 1.22
CA GLU A 73 -4.88 -1.79 2.03
C GLU A 73 -4.24 -3.06 1.51
N PHE A 74 -2.91 -3.09 1.55
CA PHE A 74 -2.11 -4.30 1.39
C PHE A 74 -0.83 -4.20 2.23
N ASN A 75 -0.22 -5.34 2.53
CA ASN A 75 1.04 -5.40 3.26
C ASN A 75 2.22 -5.75 2.36
N THR A 76 3.37 -5.12 2.62
CA THR A 76 4.66 -5.61 2.16
C THR A 76 5.22 -6.62 3.17
N ILE A 77 6.30 -7.29 2.78
CA ILE A 77 7.11 -8.06 3.73
C ILE A 77 7.84 -7.12 4.70
N ALA A 78 8.18 -7.63 5.88
CA ALA A 78 9.09 -6.99 6.81
C ALA A 78 9.94 -8.06 7.49
N ILE A 79 11.26 -7.86 7.50
CA ILE A 79 12.24 -8.74 8.13
C ILE A 79 12.76 -8.07 9.37
N ASP A 80 12.79 -8.81 10.48
CA ASP A 80 13.39 -8.35 11.74
C ASP A 80 14.89 -8.68 11.75
N ASP A 81 15.71 -7.63 11.70
CA ASP A 81 17.16 -7.77 11.76
C ASP A 81 17.62 -8.37 13.09
N GLY A 82 16.94 -8.08 14.18
CA GLY A 82 17.27 -8.62 15.50
C GLY A 82 17.05 -10.12 15.59
N ILE A 83 15.97 -10.64 15.01
CA ILE A 83 15.69 -12.08 14.93
C ILE A 83 16.62 -12.76 13.92
N ALA A 84 16.97 -12.08 12.82
CA ALA A 84 17.84 -12.63 11.78
C ALA A 84 19.33 -12.56 12.11
N MET A 85 19.70 -11.78 13.13
CA MET A 85 21.09 -11.56 13.52
C MET A 85 21.79 -12.85 13.99
N GLY A 86 23.03 -13.04 13.53
CA GLY A 86 23.87 -14.18 13.95
C GLY A 86 23.65 -15.46 13.15
N HIS A 87 22.79 -15.48 12.13
CA HIS A 87 22.58 -16.62 11.24
C HIS A 87 22.32 -16.17 9.78
N SER A 88 22.17 -17.13 8.88
CA SER A 88 22.01 -16.86 7.44
C SER A 88 20.76 -16.04 7.06
N GLY A 89 19.77 -15.94 7.93
CA GLY A 89 18.60 -15.09 7.74
C GLY A 89 18.93 -13.62 7.52
N MET A 90 20.05 -13.14 8.08
CA MET A 90 20.50 -11.76 7.91
C MET A 90 20.82 -11.40 6.44
N LEU A 91 21.12 -12.37 5.60
CA LEU A 91 21.36 -12.17 4.17
C LEU A 91 20.12 -11.67 3.41
N TYR A 92 18.93 -11.86 3.98
CA TYR A 92 17.66 -11.43 3.38
C TYR A 92 17.24 -10.01 3.79
N SER A 93 17.83 -9.45 4.85
CA SER A 93 17.44 -8.16 5.40
C SER A 93 17.67 -7.03 4.39
N LEU A 94 18.91 -6.80 3.98
CA LEU A 94 19.23 -5.68 3.09
C LEU A 94 18.57 -5.79 1.70
N PRO A 95 18.55 -6.96 1.02
CA PRO A 95 17.87 -7.11 -0.26
C PRO A 95 16.35 -6.93 -0.18
N SER A 96 15.76 -7.08 0.99
CA SER A 96 14.30 -6.92 1.15
C SER A 96 13.80 -5.51 0.77
N ARG A 97 14.65 -4.49 0.81
CA ARG A 97 14.32 -3.12 0.37
C ARG A 97 13.86 -3.09 -1.08
N ASP A 98 14.57 -3.79 -1.97
CA ASP A 98 14.21 -3.84 -3.39
C ASP A 98 12.91 -4.62 -3.60
N VAL A 99 12.74 -5.75 -2.92
CA VAL A 99 11.50 -6.54 -2.96
C VAL A 99 10.30 -5.72 -2.48
N ILE A 100 10.47 -4.96 -1.40
CA ILE A 100 9.44 -4.06 -0.90
C ILE A 100 9.10 -3.00 -1.95
N ALA A 101 10.12 -2.32 -2.49
CA ALA A 101 9.94 -1.29 -3.49
C ALA A 101 9.21 -1.82 -4.73
N ASP A 102 9.63 -2.98 -5.24
CA ASP A 102 9.04 -3.63 -6.40
C ASP A 102 7.58 -4.00 -6.13
N SER A 103 7.29 -4.64 -4.99
CA SER A 103 5.93 -5.06 -4.65
C SER A 103 4.96 -3.87 -4.57
N VAL A 104 5.38 -2.76 -3.97
CA VAL A 104 4.58 -1.54 -3.88
C VAL A 104 4.34 -0.92 -5.26
N GLU A 105 5.38 -0.86 -6.08
CA GLU A 105 5.30 -0.35 -7.45
C GLU A 105 4.32 -1.19 -8.28
N TYR A 106 4.42 -2.52 -8.22
CA TYR A 106 3.52 -3.44 -8.92
C TYR A 106 2.07 -3.23 -8.50
N MET A 107 1.79 -3.23 -7.20
CA MET A 107 0.43 -3.07 -6.68
C MET A 107 -0.19 -1.74 -7.10
N CYS A 108 0.53 -0.64 -6.93
CA CYS A 108 0.04 0.69 -7.26
C CYS A 108 -0.15 0.90 -8.77
N ASN A 109 0.75 0.37 -9.60
CA ASN A 109 0.65 0.51 -11.05
C ASN A 109 -0.39 -0.41 -11.68
N ALA A 110 -0.46 -1.68 -11.25
CA ALA A 110 -1.42 -2.64 -11.77
C ALA A 110 -2.87 -2.21 -11.46
N HIS A 111 -3.13 -1.77 -10.24
CA HIS A 111 -4.48 -1.36 -9.81
C HIS A 111 -4.78 0.13 -10.06
N LYS A 112 -3.83 0.87 -10.66
CA LYS A 112 -4.01 2.28 -11.01
C LYS A 112 -4.36 3.17 -9.81
N ALA A 113 -3.78 2.89 -8.64
CA ALA A 113 -3.98 3.74 -7.48
C ALA A 113 -3.63 5.20 -7.78
N ASP A 114 -4.45 6.13 -7.30
CA ASP A 114 -4.28 7.57 -7.55
C ASP A 114 -3.24 8.18 -6.61
N ALA A 115 -3.22 7.72 -5.36
CA ALA A 115 -2.23 8.10 -4.36
C ALA A 115 -1.91 6.90 -3.46
N MET A 116 -0.90 7.04 -2.62
CA MET A 116 -0.57 6.04 -1.62
C MET A 116 -0.19 6.69 -0.30
N ILE A 117 -0.46 5.97 0.79
CA ILE A 117 0.00 6.26 2.15
C ILE A 117 0.81 5.04 2.60
N CYS A 118 2.05 5.26 3.01
CA CYS A 118 2.91 4.21 3.52
C CYS A 118 2.91 4.24 5.05
N ILE A 119 2.71 3.06 5.64
CA ILE A 119 2.78 2.82 7.09
C ILE A 119 3.95 1.88 7.32
N SER A 120 5.05 2.39 7.83
CA SER A 120 6.29 1.64 7.97
C SER A 120 6.96 1.92 9.29
N ASN A 121 7.76 0.97 9.71
CA ASN A 121 8.74 1.09 10.78
C ASN A 121 9.99 0.31 10.37
N CYS A 122 11.06 0.37 11.13
CA CYS A 122 12.34 -0.28 10.85
C CYS A 122 13.16 0.29 9.67
N ASP A 123 14.45 0.00 9.73
CA ASP A 123 15.50 0.61 8.92
C ASP A 123 15.63 0.04 7.48
N LYS A 124 14.95 -1.06 7.16
CA LYS A 124 14.92 -1.62 5.80
C LYS A 124 13.59 -1.40 5.11
N ILE A 125 12.49 -1.42 5.86
CA ILE A 125 11.14 -1.31 5.31
C ILE A 125 10.85 0.15 4.90
N THR A 126 11.16 1.11 5.74
CA THR A 126 10.98 2.53 5.46
C THR A 126 11.71 2.96 4.18
N PRO A 127 13.01 2.70 3.99
CA PRO A 127 13.66 3.05 2.73
C PRO A 127 13.12 2.27 1.53
N GLY A 128 12.71 1.01 1.67
CA GLY A 128 12.05 0.27 0.60
C GLY A 128 10.77 0.96 0.11
N MET A 129 9.91 1.41 1.04
CA MET A 129 8.71 2.18 0.69
C MET A 129 9.02 3.55 0.10
N LEU A 130 10.06 4.24 0.58
CA LEU A 130 10.52 5.51 0.01
C LEU A 130 11.05 5.34 -1.42
N MET A 131 11.78 4.25 -1.70
CA MET A 131 12.22 3.92 -3.06
C MET A 131 11.01 3.75 -3.99
N ALA A 132 9.98 3.04 -3.56
CA ALA A 132 8.74 2.89 -4.33
C ALA A 132 8.05 4.25 -4.56
N ALA A 133 7.97 5.08 -3.53
CA ALA A 133 7.36 6.41 -3.62
C ALA A 133 8.06 7.28 -4.66
N MET A 134 9.39 7.27 -4.68
CA MET A 134 10.19 8.00 -5.68
C MET A 134 10.01 7.44 -7.09
N ARG A 135 10.02 6.11 -7.27
CA ARG A 135 9.79 5.47 -8.58
C ARG A 135 8.40 5.79 -9.13
N LEU A 136 7.40 5.80 -8.27
CA LEU A 136 6.01 6.07 -8.66
C LEU A 136 5.74 7.56 -8.90
N ASN A 137 6.60 8.45 -8.39
CA ASN A 137 6.41 9.90 -8.41
C ASN A 137 4.99 10.31 -7.96
N LYS A 138 4.51 9.68 -6.91
CA LYS A 138 3.19 9.92 -6.31
C LYS A 138 3.36 10.56 -4.95
N ILE A 139 2.41 11.42 -4.59
CA ILE A 139 2.37 11.98 -3.25
C ILE A 139 2.09 10.83 -2.29
N GLY A 140 3.13 10.42 -1.56
CA GLY A 140 3.05 9.49 -0.47
C GLY A 140 3.48 10.18 0.81
N ARG A 141 2.79 9.94 1.92
CA ARG A 141 3.31 10.22 3.25
C ARG A 141 3.76 8.91 3.84
N ALA A 142 5.03 8.86 4.24
CA ALA A 142 5.49 7.86 5.19
C ALA A 142 5.18 8.40 6.59
N SER A 143 4.46 7.63 7.40
CA SER A 143 4.36 7.90 8.84
C SER A 143 5.17 6.82 9.56
N CYS A 144 6.08 7.25 10.41
CA CYS A 144 6.74 6.38 11.38
C CYS A 144 5.90 6.30 12.64
#